data_17def61bfb63681592d53216a779bd1c
#
_entry.id   17def61bfb63681592d53216a779bd1c
#
_cell.length_a   1.000
_cell.length_b   1.000
_cell.length_c   1.000
_cell.angle_alpha   90.00
_cell.angle_beta   90.00
_cell.angle_gamma   90.00
#
_symmetry.space_group_name_H-M   'P 1'
#
loop_
_entity.id
_entity.type
_entity.pdbx_description
1 polymer ?
#
loop_
_entity_poly.entity_id
_entity_poly.type
_entity_poly.pdbx_seq_one_letter_code
_entity_poly.pdbx_strand_id
1 'polypeptide(L)'
;DPGGSFGQMTISVGRADITNTVTLTGTIQPDEPVVARATLDGNVVRTFVNDGDKVSKGDALLQIRKEIPGDTRQVTDESGNVSVETTEPTYKYETVKSPGDGTVSTGVLVGQQFAIGDTVATIVPPTFSAVASLSADQMYRMQDAPSTATVTIKNGPAPFECSGVKVVSSGGKAQDSKSNAGADNGASASMDLKARCAIPSNQKVFAGLQVTLEMTAGSAMGVLAVPISAVEGRYQSGSV
;
A
#
# COMPACT_ATOMS: atom_id res chain seq x y z
N ASP A 1 62.73 -11.19 -40.13
CA ASP A 1 61.47 -11.44 -39.42
C ASP A 1 61.56 -10.89 -38.02
N PRO A 2 60.82 -9.86 -37.66
CA PRO A 2 60.61 -9.52 -36.26
C PRO A 2 59.38 -10.27 -35.71
N GLY A 3 59.65 -11.44 -35.14
CA GLY A 3 58.64 -12.14 -34.33
C GLY A 3 58.32 -11.37 -33.07
N GLY A 4 57.28 -10.55 -33.14
CA GLY A 4 56.73 -9.90 -31.95
C GLY A 4 56.14 -10.96 -31.04
N SER A 5 56.79 -11.28 -29.93
CA SER A 5 56.24 -12.03 -28.81
C SER A 5 55.14 -11.19 -28.21
N PHE A 6 53.89 -11.48 -28.53
CA PHE A 6 52.74 -10.97 -27.78
C PHE A 6 52.84 -11.57 -26.39
N GLY A 7 53.28 -10.79 -25.42
CA GLY A 7 53.30 -11.21 -24.01
C GLY A 7 51.91 -11.60 -23.57
N GLN A 8 51.74 -12.87 -23.24
CA GLN A 8 50.51 -13.34 -22.58
C GLN A 8 50.43 -12.64 -21.24
N MET A 9 49.47 -11.73 -21.12
CA MET A 9 49.07 -11.17 -19.82
C MET A 9 48.30 -12.24 -19.05
N THR A 10 48.92 -12.81 -18.05
CA THR A 10 48.24 -13.71 -17.11
C THR A 10 47.58 -12.86 -16.04
N ILE A 11 46.24 -13.02 -15.90
CA ILE A 11 45.47 -12.38 -14.86
C ILE A 11 45.08 -13.43 -13.84
N SER A 12 45.34 -13.15 -12.56
CA SER A 12 44.98 -14.07 -11.48
C SER A 12 43.47 -14.03 -11.25
N VAL A 13 42.84 -15.20 -11.21
CA VAL A 13 41.46 -15.39 -10.81
C VAL A 13 41.39 -15.21 -9.30
N GLY A 14 40.55 -14.28 -8.83
CA GLY A 14 40.30 -14.02 -7.43
C GLY A 14 38.88 -14.49 -7.02
N ARG A 15 38.65 -14.57 -5.70
CA ARG A 15 37.29 -14.70 -5.19
C ARG A 15 36.77 -13.33 -4.82
N ALA A 16 35.54 -13.04 -5.24
CA ALA A 16 34.86 -11.80 -4.92
C ALA A 16 33.39 -12.06 -4.59
N ASP A 17 32.81 -11.18 -3.82
CA ASP A 17 31.39 -11.17 -3.59
C ASP A 17 30.74 -10.27 -4.65
N ILE A 18 29.78 -10.84 -5.35
CA ILE A 18 29.02 -10.12 -6.40
C ILE A 18 27.63 -9.88 -5.86
N THR A 19 27.24 -8.62 -5.81
CA THR A 19 25.88 -8.20 -5.43
C THR A 19 25.20 -7.59 -6.63
N ASN A 20 24.03 -8.13 -6.98
CA ASN A 20 23.18 -7.53 -8.01
C ASN A 20 22.26 -6.52 -7.32
N THR A 21 22.43 -5.24 -7.64
CA THR A 21 21.65 -4.14 -7.08
C THR A 21 20.77 -3.52 -8.17
N VAL A 22 19.50 -3.37 -7.89
CA VAL A 22 18.55 -2.64 -8.72
C VAL A 22 18.33 -1.27 -8.10
N THR A 23 18.61 -0.22 -8.86
CA THR A 23 18.45 1.17 -8.44
C THR A 23 17.21 1.77 -9.10
N LEU A 24 16.29 2.30 -8.31
CA LEU A 24 15.05 2.94 -8.76
C LEU A 24 15.02 4.39 -8.29
N THR A 25 14.47 5.26 -9.13
CA THR A 25 14.16 6.65 -8.76
C THR A 25 12.69 6.79 -8.43
N GLY A 26 12.39 7.53 -7.35
CA GLY A 26 11.02 7.70 -6.89
C GLY A 26 10.85 8.94 -6.05
N THR A 27 9.72 8.98 -5.34
CA THR A 27 9.35 10.06 -4.44
C THR A 27 8.82 9.51 -3.13
N ILE A 28 8.92 10.31 -2.07
CA ILE A 28 8.24 10.05 -0.80
C ILE A 28 6.78 10.44 -0.95
N GLN A 29 5.89 9.52 -0.61
CA GLN A 29 4.45 9.73 -0.62
C GLN A 29 3.85 9.40 0.76
N PRO A 30 2.82 10.13 1.21
CA PRO A 30 2.07 9.74 2.40
C PRO A 30 1.40 8.39 2.16
N ASP A 31 1.23 7.62 3.22
CA ASP A 31 0.50 6.37 3.13
C ASP A 31 -0.98 6.62 2.89
N GLU A 32 -1.65 5.66 2.24
CA GLU A 32 -3.05 5.79 1.89
C GLU A 32 -3.93 5.82 3.13
N PRO A 33 -4.91 6.75 3.17
CA PRO A 33 -5.88 6.79 4.23
C PRO A 33 -6.69 5.49 4.34
N VAL A 34 -7.01 5.09 5.56
CA VAL A 34 -7.89 3.96 5.84
C VAL A 34 -9.28 4.44 6.21
N VAL A 35 -10.30 3.74 5.71
CA VAL A 35 -11.70 4.15 5.86
C VAL A 35 -12.36 3.36 6.98
N ALA A 36 -12.97 4.04 7.94
CA ALA A 36 -13.87 3.45 8.91
C ALA A 36 -15.29 3.40 8.31
N ARG A 37 -15.93 2.23 8.38
CA ARG A 37 -17.25 2.00 7.80
C ARG A 37 -18.27 1.65 8.87
N ALA A 38 -19.52 2.03 8.62
CA ALA A 38 -20.64 1.63 9.46
C ALA A 38 -20.83 0.11 9.41
N THR A 39 -20.94 -0.51 10.57
CA THR A 39 -21.17 -1.95 10.76
C THR A 39 -22.64 -2.28 11.09
N LEU A 40 -23.43 -1.24 11.36
CA LEU A 40 -24.85 -1.30 11.66
C LEU A 40 -25.55 -0.19 10.88
N ASP A 41 -26.73 -0.49 10.33
CA ASP A 41 -27.65 0.50 9.78
C ASP A 41 -28.40 1.19 10.92
N GLY A 42 -28.50 2.52 10.87
CA GLY A 42 -29.18 3.29 11.91
C GLY A 42 -28.67 4.71 12.05
N ASN A 43 -29.01 5.34 13.15
CA ASN A 43 -28.68 6.74 13.40
C ASN A 43 -27.53 6.88 14.39
N VAL A 44 -26.64 7.85 14.14
CA VAL A 44 -25.56 8.20 15.06
C VAL A 44 -26.17 8.83 16.32
N VAL A 45 -25.91 8.22 17.47
CA VAL A 45 -26.37 8.71 18.77
C VAL A 45 -25.27 9.43 19.54
N ARG A 46 -24.02 9.13 19.22
CA ARG A 46 -22.86 9.74 19.88
C ARG A 46 -21.64 9.73 18.99
N THR A 47 -20.87 10.82 19.01
CA THR A 47 -19.50 10.90 18.47
C THR A 47 -18.52 10.95 19.62
N PHE A 48 -17.39 10.24 19.52
CA PHE A 48 -16.33 10.20 20.51
C PHE A 48 -15.13 11.02 20.09
N VAL A 49 -15.05 11.37 18.80
CA VAL A 49 -13.94 12.13 18.19
C VAL A 49 -14.49 13.26 17.32
N ASN A 50 -13.67 14.27 17.13
CA ASN A 50 -13.92 15.38 16.22
C ASN A 50 -13.01 15.28 14.99
N ASP A 51 -13.32 16.07 13.95
CA ASP A 51 -12.43 16.22 12.80
C ASP A 51 -11.07 16.78 13.25
N GLY A 52 -9.98 16.14 12.78
CA GLY A 52 -8.62 16.50 13.15
C GLY A 52 -8.06 15.81 14.41
N ASP A 53 -8.87 15.06 15.16
CA ASP A 53 -8.38 14.33 16.33
C ASP A 53 -7.44 13.20 15.95
N LYS A 54 -6.45 12.92 16.80
CA LYS A 54 -5.57 11.76 16.67
C LYS A 54 -6.18 10.56 17.34
N VAL A 55 -6.15 9.43 16.63
CA VAL A 55 -6.68 8.16 17.13
C VAL A 55 -5.67 7.03 16.91
N SER A 56 -5.80 6.01 17.75
CA SER A 56 -5.11 4.74 17.61
C SER A 56 -6.07 3.67 17.08
N LYS A 57 -5.52 2.63 16.49
CA LYS A 57 -6.31 1.48 16.05
C LYS A 57 -7.13 0.90 17.19
N GLY A 58 -8.44 0.80 16.98
CA GLY A 58 -9.39 0.28 17.97
C GLY A 58 -10.09 1.35 18.80
N ASP A 59 -9.67 2.62 18.73
CA ASP A 59 -10.36 3.71 19.41
C ASP A 59 -11.78 3.90 18.88
N ALA A 60 -12.69 4.23 19.79
CA ALA A 60 -14.09 4.48 19.43
C ALA A 60 -14.21 5.80 18.66
N LEU A 61 -14.87 5.77 17.51
CA LEU A 61 -15.12 6.94 16.68
C LEU A 61 -16.54 7.50 16.91
N LEU A 62 -17.54 6.64 16.80
CA LEU A 62 -18.93 6.99 16.97
C LEU A 62 -19.76 5.77 17.33
N GLN A 63 -20.99 6.00 17.81
CA GLN A 63 -21.95 4.96 18.14
C GLN A 63 -23.22 5.11 17.29
N ILE A 64 -23.62 4.02 16.64
CA ILE A 64 -24.83 3.91 15.84
C ILE A 64 -25.88 3.14 16.65
N ARG A 65 -27.12 3.60 16.57
CA ARG A 65 -28.29 2.93 17.14
C ARG A 65 -29.24 2.55 16.03
N LYS A 66 -29.62 1.27 16.00
CA LYS A 66 -30.70 0.74 15.19
C LYS A 66 -31.92 0.53 16.05
N GLU A 67 -33.05 1.05 15.62
CA GLU A 67 -34.33 0.75 16.20
C GLU A 67 -34.89 -0.51 15.53
N ILE A 68 -35.31 -1.45 16.36
CA ILE A 68 -36.00 -2.67 15.95
C ILE A 68 -37.46 -2.49 16.36
N PRO A 69 -38.38 -2.33 15.40
CA PRO A 69 -39.78 -2.16 15.71
C PRO A 69 -40.30 -3.29 16.58
N GLY A 70 -41.22 -2.99 17.48
CA GLY A 70 -41.88 -4.00 18.27
C GLY A 70 -42.81 -4.88 17.43
N ASP A 71 -43.01 -6.10 17.87
CA ASP A 71 -43.92 -7.03 17.23
C ASP A 71 -45.36 -6.55 17.42
N THR A 72 -46.15 -6.63 16.35
CA THR A 72 -47.56 -6.31 16.35
C THR A 72 -48.34 -7.60 16.24
N ARG A 73 -49.21 -7.88 17.23
CA ARG A 73 -50.08 -9.05 17.24
C ARG A 73 -51.53 -8.66 17.44
N GLN A 74 -52.42 -9.38 16.78
CA GLN A 74 -53.85 -9.26 17.05
C GLN A 74 -54.18 -10.16 18.25
N VAL A 75 -54.84 -9.58 19.21
CA VAL A 75 -55.34 -10.27 20.39
C VAL A 75 -56.87 -10.18 20.37
N THR A 76 -57.54 -11.32 20.49
CA THR A 76 -59.01 -11.36 20.61
C THR A 76 -59.34 -11.58 22.06
N ASP A 77 -60.15 -10.70 22.66
CA ASP A 77 -60.61 -10.84 24.02
C ASP A 77 -61.73 -11.92 24.13
N GLU A 78 -62.12 -12.26 25.37
CA GLU A 78 -63.18 -13.26 25.63
C GLU A 78 -64.55 -12.84 25.08
N SER A 79 -64.73 -11.58 24.74
CA SER A 79 -65.95 -11.01 24.16
C SER A 79 -65.89 -10.99 22.62
N GLY A 80 -64.82 -11.49 21.99
CA GLY A 80 -64.68 -11.56 20.54
C GLY A 80 -64.18 -10.25 19.91
N ASN A 81 -63.79 -9.26 20.70
CA ASN A 81 -63.23 -8.02 20.16
C ASN A 81 -61.75 -8.21 19.78
N VAL A 82 -61.39 -7.78 18.57
CA VAL A 82 -60.01 -7.84 18.10
C VAL A 82 -59.31 -6.52 18.43
N SER A 83 -58.25 -6.58 19.21
CA SER A 83 -57.34 -5.47 19.48
C SER A 83 -55.98 -5.77 18.95
N VAL A 84 -55.22 -4.71 18.63
CA VAL A 84 -53.85 -4.81 18.15
C VAL A 84 -52.93 -4.38 19.29
N GLU A 85 -52.15 -5.33 19.78
CA GLU A 85 -51.08 -5.05 20.75
C GLU A 85 -49.77 -4.91 20.02
N THR A 86 -49.04 -3.80 20.23
CA THR A 86 -47.68 -3.58 19.73
C THR A 86 -46.74 -3.53 20.93
N THR A 87 -45.71 -4.36 20.91
CA THR A 87 -44.66 -4.32 21.94
C THR A 87 -43.79 -3.09 21.70
N GLU A 88 -43.14 -2.61 22.77
CA GLU A 88 -42.21 -1.48 22.63
C GLU A 88 -41.04 -1.82 21.72
N PRO A 89 -40.52 -0.83 20.94
CA PRO A 89 -39.36 -1.03 20.11
C PRO A 89 -38.10 -1.31 20.96
N THR A 90 -37.21 -2.13 20.45
CA THR A 90 -35.91 -2.41 21.06
C THR A 90 -34.81 -1.73 20.28
N TYR A 91 -33.67 -1.54 20.91
CA TYR A 91 -32.56 -0.81 20.30
C TYR A 91 -31.27 -1.65 20.30
N LYS A 92 -30.62 -1.72 19.17
CA LYS A 92 -29.27 -2.29 19.03
C LYS A 92 -28.27 -1.16 18.89
N TYR A 93 -27.16 -1.26 19.61
CA TYR A 93 -26.07 -0.27 19.57
C TYR A 93 -24.81 -0.93 19.03
N GLU A 94 -24.08 -0.20 18.21
CA GLU A 94 -22.78 -0.62 17.70
C GLU A 94 -21.81 0.57 17.72
N THR A 95 -20.59 0.30 18.15
CA THR A 95 -19.52 1.32 18.18
C THR A 95 -18.57 1.09 17.03
N VAL A 96 -18.50 2.04 16.11
CA VAL A 96 -17.53 2.03 15.03
C VAL A 96 -16.17 2.44 15.59
N LYS A 97 -15.16 1.60 15.34
CA LYS A 97 -13.80 1.79 15.83
C LYS A 97 -12.84 2.17 14.70
N SER A 98 -11.76 2.84 15.08
CA SER A 98 -10.70 3.19 14.13
C SER A 98 -9.99 1.92 13.58
N PRO A 99 -9.89 1.78 12.27
CA PRO A 99 -9.18 0.65 11.64
C PRO A 99 -7.65 0.78 11.71
N GLY A 100 -7.12 1.96 12.02
CA GLY A 100 -5.68 2.24 12.07
C GLY A 100 -5.35 3.46 12.92
N ASP A 101 -4.05 3.73 13.05
CA ASP A 101 -3.53 4.91 13.74
C ASP A 101 -3.51 6.09 12.77
N GLY A 102 -3.83 7.29 13.25
CA GLY A 102 -3.74 8.49 12.40
C GLY A 102 -4.60 9.66 12.87
N THR A 103 -4.84 10.57 11.96
CA THR A 103 -5.71 11.73 12.16
C THR A 103 -7.06 11.46 11.52
N VAL A 104 -8.12 11.67 12.28
CA VAL A 104 -9.51 11.48 11.81
C VAL A 104 -9.90 12.63 10.89
N SER A 105 -10.49 12.27 9.75
CA SER A 105 -11.26 13.21 8.93
C SER A 105 -12.69 12.72 8.86
N THR A 106 -13.62 13.48 9.44
CA THR A 106 -15.02 13.15 9.54
C THR A 106 -15.89 14.39 9.55
N GLY A 107 -17.03 14.32 8.88
CA GLY A 107 -18.08 15.34 8.92
C GLY A 107 -19.38 14.83 9.53
N VAL A 108 -19.32 13.74 10.30
CA VAL A 108 -20.50 13.07 10.85
C VAL A 108 -21.09 13.86 12.01
N LEU A 109 -22.42 14.01 11.96
CA LEU A 109 -23.19 14.65 13.01
C LEU A 109 -24.08 13.64 13.75
N VAL A 110 -24.34 13.92 15.02
CA VAL A 110 -25.34 13.16 15.80
C VAL A 110 -26.70 13.28 15.14
N GLY A 111 -27.42 12.17 15.02
CA GLY A 111 -28.70 12.05 14.31
C GLY A 111 -28.58 11.65 12.84
N GLN A 112 -27.39 11.70 12.24
CA GLN A 112 -27.17 11.28 10.87
C GLN A 112 -27.41 9.78 10.71
N GLN A 113 -28.07 9.38 9.63
CA GLN A 113 -28.36 7.99 9.30
C GLN A 113 -27.28 7.40 8.39
N PHE A 114 -26.90 6.16 8.68
CA PHE A 114 -25.96 5.38 7.88
C PHE A 114 -26.54 4.01 7.53
N ALA A 115 -26.17 3.51 6.37
CA ALA A 115 -26.33 2.11 5.99
C ALA A 115 -25.03 1.34 6.28
N ILE A 116 -25.15 0.00 6.40
CA ILE A 116 -23.99 -0.87 6.55
C ILE A 116 -23.04 -0.68 5.36
N GLY A 117 -21.78 -0.44 5.65
CA GLY A 117 -20.74 -0.24 4.63
C GLY A 117 -20.47 1.22 4.27
N ASP A 118 -21.32 2.15 4.67
CA ASP A 118 -21.11 3.58 4.45
C ASP A 118 -19.84 4.06 5.18
N THR A 119 -19.14 4.99 4.56
CA THR A 119 -17.95 5.60 5.16
C THR A 119 -18.36 6.60 6.22
N VAL A 120 -17.91 6.39 7.46
CA VAL A 120 -18.19 7.28 8.59
C VAL A 120 -17.00 8.19 8.94
N ALA A 121 -15.79 7.73 8.68
CA ALA A 121 -14.58 8.51 8.88
C ALA A 121 -13.45 8.00 7.99
N THR A 122 -12.51 8.87 7.71
CA THR A 122 -11.24 8.53 7.04
C THR A 122 -10.11 8.80 8.02
N ILE A 123 -9.20 7.83 8.19
CA ILE A 123 -8.06 7.94 9.08
C ILE A 123 -6.82 8.12 8.22
N VAL A 124 -6.17 9.26 8.34
CA VAL A 124 -4.93 9.60 7.62
C VAL A 124 -3.73 9.20 8.47
N PRO A 125 -2.97 8.16 8.08
CA PRO A 125 -1.82 7.73 8.86
C PRO A 125 -0.69 8.77 8.79
N PRO A 126 0.09 8.97 9.88
CA PRO A 126 1.22 9.90 9.91
C PRO A 126 2.48 9.26 9.32
N THR A 127 2.34 8.28 8.47
CA THR A 127 3.44 7.48 7.90
C THR A 127 3.63 7.79 6.42
N PHE A 128 4.84 7.50 5.96
CA PHE A 128 5.25 7.74 4.58
C PHE A 128 5.88 6.48 3.99
N SER A 129 5.78 6.36 2.68
CA SER A 129 6.48 5.34 1.91
C SER A 129 7.31 5.98 0.80
N ALA A 130 8.45 5.38 0.51
CA ALA A 130 9.17 5.64 -0.71
C ALA A 130 8.50 4.86 -1.84
N VAL A 131 8.12 5.54 -2.91
CA VAL A 131 7.44 4.96 -4.06
C VAL A 131 8.25 5.24 -5.31
N ALA A 132 8.68 4.21 -6.00
CA ALA A 132 9.47 4.30 -7.22
C ALA A 132 8.84 3.51 -8.35
N SER A 133 8.95 4.02 -9.58
CA SER A 133 8.51 3.29 -10.77
C SER A 133 9.48 2.16 -11.08
N LEU A 134 8.93 1.00 -11.43
CA LEU A 134 9.66 -0.21 -11.76
C LEU A 134 9.32 -0.63 -13.19
N SER A 135 10.34 -0.78 -14.05
CA SER A 135 10.13 -1.32 -15.37
C SER A 135 9.97 -2.84 -15.35
N ALA A 136 9.32 -3.39 -16.38
CA ALA A 136 9.17 -4.85 -16.52
C ALA A 136 10.52 -5.57 -16.54
N ASP A 137 11.54 -4.99 -17.18
CA ASP A 137 12.90 -5.54 -17.23
C ASP A 137 13.57 -5.56 -15.85
N GLN A 138 13.35 -4.52 -15.04
CA GLN A 138 13.85 -4.46 -13.67
C GLN A 138 13.15 -5.49 -12.80
N MET A 139 11.84 -5.68 -12.99
CA MET A 139 11.09 -6.72 -12.28
C MET A 139 11.59 -8.12 -12.62
N TYR A 140 11.90 -8.37 -13.89
CA TYR A 140 12.44 -9.68 -14.32
C TYR A 140 13.80 -9.99 -13.70
N ARG A 141 14.62 -8.97 -13.43
CA ARG A 141 15.92 -9.11 -12.74
C ARG A 141 15.79 -9.38 -11.24
N MET A 142 14.63 -9.05 -10.65
CA MET A 142 14.34 -9.31 -9.25
C MET A 142 13.54 -10.62 -9.15
N GLN A 143 14.24 -11.75 -9.20
CA GLN A 143 13.62 -13.08 -9.06
C GLN A 143 12.97 -13.26 -7.67
N ASP A 144 13.58 -12.67 -6.65
CA ASP A 144 13.03 -12.59 -5.28
C ASP A 144 12.97 -11.10 -4.88
N ALA A 145 11.76 -10.59 -4.67
CA ALA A 145 11.60 -9.21 -4.20
C ALA A 145 12.26 -9.07 -2.82
N PRO A 146 13.27 -8.20 -2.66
CA PRO A 146 13.91 -8.01 -1.37
C PRO A 146 12.90 -7.46 -0.36
N SER A 147 13.02 -7.85 0.89
CA SER A 147 12.16 -7.35 1.98
C SER A 147 12.53 -5.93 2.44
N THR A 148 13.76 -5.50 2.14
CA THR A 148 14.30 -4.19 2.52
C THR A 148 14.95 -3.51 1.32
N ALA A 149 15.05 -2.19 1.39
CA ALA A 149 15.77 -1.38 0.42
C ALA A 149 16.48 -0.22 1.13
N THR A 150 17.58 0.24 0.56
CA THR A 150 18.27 1.44 1.02
C THR A 150 17.66 2.66 0.33
N VAL A 151 17.20 3.63 1.11
CA VAL A 151 16.66 4.90 0.64
C VAL A 151 17.70 5.99 0.78
N THR A 152 17.99 6.66 -0.32
CA THR A 152 18.82 7.87 -0.34
C THR A 152 17.98 9.05 -0.77
N ILE A 153 17.88 10.07 0.08
CA ILE A 153 17.17 11.33 -0.24
C ILE A 153 18.17 12.30 -0.86
N LYS A 154 17.83 12.85 -2.02
CA LYS A 154 18.69 13.84 -2.68
C LYS A 154 18.84 15.09 -1.79
N ASN A 155 20.09 15.41 -1.44
CA ASN A 155 20.44 16.51 -0.53
C ASN A 155 19.83 16.36 0.90
N GLY A 156 19.51 15.13 1.29
CA GLY A 156 18.92 14.79 2.57
C GLY A 156 19.91 14.22 3.58
N PRO A 157 19.41 13.57 4.63
CA PRO A 157 20.21 12.86 5.62
C PRO A 157 20.96 11.66 5.02
N ALA A 158 21.80 11.02 5.85
CA ALA A 158 22.46 9.78 5.46
C ALA A 158 21.46 8.71 4.97
N PRO A 159 21.84 7.84 4.02
CA PRO A 159 20.99 6.74 3.57
C PRO A 159 20.49 5.90 4.73
N PHE A 160 19.27 5.42 4.65
CA PHE A 160 18.64 4.57 5.66
C PHE A 160 17.88 3.42 5.01
N GLU A 161 17.65 2.37 5.78
CA GLU A 161 16.85 1.23 5.32
C GLU A 161 15.35 1.49 5.49
N CYS A 162 14.59 1.11 4.50
CA CYS A 162 13.14 0.96 4.57
C CYS A 162 12.76 -0.52 4.53
N SER A 163 11.59 -0.86 5.03
CA SER A 163 11.14 -2.23 5.19
C SER A 163 9.83 -2.50 4.47
N GLY A 164 9.52 -3.79 4.28
CA GLY A 164 8.26 -4.20 3.68
C GLY A 164 8.14 -3.79 2.21
N VAL A 165 9.22 -3.95 1.43
CA VAL A 165 9.20 -3.69 -0.01
C VAL A 165 8.09 -4.51 -0.66
N LYS A 166 7.19 -3.83 -1.37
CA LYS A 166 6.09 -4.44 -2.13
C LYS A 166 6.07 -3.87 -3.53
N VAL A 167 5.93 -4.76 -4.50
CA VAL A 167 5.65 -4.34 -5.88
C VAL A 167 4.14 -4.35 -6.06
N VAL A 168 3.59 -3.19 -6.38
CA VAL A 168 2.17 -3.01 -6.66
C VAL A 168 1.99 -2.60 -8.11
N SER A 169 1.09 -3.27 -8.81
CA SER A 169 0.66 -2.82 -10.13
C SER A 169 -0.43 -1.76 -9.93
N SER A 170 -0.20 -0.56 -10.43
CA SER A 170 -1.26 0.43 -10.58
C SER A 170 -2.13 0.03 -11.78
N GLY A 171 -2.80 -1.11 -11.68
CA GLY A 171 -3.93 -1.40 -12.53
C GLY A 171 -5.02 -0.42 -12.13
N GLY A 172 -5.37 0.49 -13.03
CA GLY A 172 -6.46 1.43 -12.77
C GLY A 172 -7.68 0.66 -12.29
N LYS A 173 -8.24 1.04 -11.14
CA LYS A 173 -9.62 0.73 -10.82
C LYS A 173 -10.40 1.17 -12.04
N ALA A 174 -10.94 0.22 -12.78
CA ALA A 174 -11.96 0.51 -13.78
C ALA A 174 -13.05 1.25 -13.03
N GLN A 175 -13.05 2.57 -13.19
CA GLN A 175 -14.16 3.39 -12.79
C GLN A 175 -15.27 3.00 -13.77
N ASP A 176 -16.34 2.40 -13.23
CA ASP A 176 -17.59 2.17 -13.97
C ASP A 176 -18.09 3.50 -14.51
N SER A 177 -17.54 3.91 -15.63
CA SER A 177 -18.12 4.94 -16.48
C SER A 177 -18.72 4.22 -17.68
N LYS A 178 -20.01 3.90 -17.57
CA LYS A 178 -20.84 3.67 -18.75
C LYS A 178 -20.77 4.92 -19.62
N SER A 179 -19.97 4.90 -20.65
CA SER A 179 -20.13 5.75 -21.83
C SER A 179 -19.62 4.99 -23.05
N ASN A 180 -20.60 4.59 -23.80
CA ASN A 180 -20.77 4.42 -25.26
C ASN A 180 -19.51 4.35 -26.12
N ALA A 181 -19.46 3.22 -26.81
CA ALA A 181 -18.95 2.89 -28.16
C ALA A 181 -18.05 3.91 -28.89
N GLY A 182 -16.91 3.40 -29.32
CA GLY A 182 -16.28 3.81 -30.57
C GLY A 182 -14.78 4.05 -30.50
N ALA A 183 -14.09 3.23 -31.26
CA ALA A 183 -12.70 3.37 -31.73
C ALA A 183 -11.62 2.59 -30.98
N ASP A 184 -11.35 1.49 -31.59
CA ASP A 184 -10.11 0.73 -31.71
C ASP A 184 -8.87 1.65 -31.68
N ASN A 185 -8.12 1.60 -30.62
CA ASN A 185 -6.72 1.98 -30.59
C ASN A 185 -6.04 1.08 -29.57
N GLY A 186 -5.24 0.13 -30.07
CA GLY A 186 -4.39 -0.76 -29.31
C GLY A 186 -3.38 0.02 -28.45
N ALA A 187 -3.83 0.62 -27.39
CA ALA A 187 -3.01 1.08 -26.31
C ALA A 187 -2.63 -0.16 -25.49
N SER A 188 -1.42 -0.65 -25.70
CA SER A 188 -0.76 -1.55 -24.75
C SER A 188 -0.88 -0.89 -23.38
N ALA A 189 -1.73 -1.44 -22.52
CA ALA A 189 -1.83 -1.03 -21.13
C ALA A 189 -0.46 -1.32 -20.50
N SER A 190 0.42 -0.32 -20.48
CA SER A 190 1.66 -0.39 -19.74
C SER A 190 1.27 -0.56 -18.28
N MET A 191 1.47 -1.76 -17.73
CA MET A 191 1.33 -1.98 -16.28
C MET A 191 2.33 -1.07 -15.58
N ASP A 192 1.82 -0.04 -14.94
CA ASP A 192 2.63 0.89 -14.17
C ASP A 192 2.98 0.20 -12.85
N LEU A 193 4.13 -0.48 -12.85
CA LEU A 193 4.63 -1.20 -11.68
C LEU A 193 5.34 -0.20 -10.78
N LYS A 194 4.99 -0.22 -9.49
CA LYS A 194 5.60 0.62 -8.46
C LYS A 194 6.14 -0.23 -7.33
N ALA A 195 7.38 0.01 -6.98
CA ALA A 195 7.96 -0.49 -5.73
C ALA A 195 7.62 0.49 -4.61
N ARG A 196 7.06 -0.02 -3.53
CA ARG A 196 6.70 0.75 -2.33
C ARG A 196 7.43 0.18 -1.13
N CYS A 197 8.04 1.05 -0.32
CA CYS A 197 8.79 0.68 0.86
C CYS A 197 8.44 1.63 2.01
N ALA A 198 8.06 1.09 3.17
CA ALA A 198 7.68 1.88 4.34
C ALA A 198 8.90 2.56 4.97
N ILE A 199 8.81 3.87 5.19
CA ILE A 199 9.86 4.66 5.83
C ILE A 199 9.72 4.53 7.35
N PRO A 200 10.82 4.26 8.07
CA PRO A 200 10.81 4.20 9.52
C PRO A 200 10.35 5.53 10.15
N SER A 201 9.57 5.45 11.21
CA SER A 201 8.98 6.63 11.90
C SER A 201 10.01 7.57 12.54
N ASN A 202 11.25 7.10 12.75
CA ASN A 202 12.36 7.91 13.26
C ASN A 202 13.00 8.82 12.19
N GLN A 203 12.62 8.66 10.91
CA GLN A 203 13.09 9.49 9.81
C GLN A 203 12.15 10.66 9.58
N LYS A 204 12.68 11.88 9.62
CA LYS A 204 11.94 13.10 9.28
C LYS A 204 11.91 13.29 7.79
N VAL A 205 10.77 13.01 7.19
CA VAL A 205 10.55 13.09 5.74
C VAL A 205 9.29 13.90 5.43
N PHE A 206 9.20 14.37 4.20
CA PHE A 206 8.05 15.11 3.70
C PHE A 206 7.61 14.53 2.36
N ALA A 207 6.34 14.66 2.04
CA ALA A 207 5.81 14.28 0.75
C ALA A 207 6.49 15.05 -0.40
N GLY A 208 6.75 14.35 -1.51
CA GLY A 208 7.34 14.94 -2.71
C GLY A 208 8.87 14.97 -2.75
N LEU A 209 9.58 14.59 -1.68
CA LEU A 209 11.03 14.46 -1.71
C LEU A 209 11.45 13.39 -2.73
N GLN A 210 12.43 13.72 -3.56
CA GLN A 210 13.01 12.76 -4.50
C GLN A 210 13.95 11.80 -3.77
N VAL A 211 13.81 10.52 -4.08
CA VAL A 211 14.58 9.43 -3.49
C VAL A 211 15.11 8.47 -4.52
N THR A 212 16.23 7.86 -4.17
CA THR A 212 16.77 6.69 -4.86
C THR A 212 16.59 5.48 -3.94
N LEU A 213 15.98 4.41 -4.44
CA LEU A 213 15.88 3.13 -3.76
C LEU A 213 16.88 2.16 -4.36
N GLU A 214 17.72 1.60 -3.53
CA GLU A 214 18.67 0.56 -3.89
C GLU A 214 18.22 -0.76 -3.25
N MET A 215 17.92 -1.74 -4.11
CA MET A 215 17.45 -3.05 -3.71
C MET A 215 18.45 -4.11 -4.15
N THR A 216 18.83 -4.99 -3.22
CA THR A 216 19.68 -6.13 -3.54
C THR A 216 18.82 -7.25 -4.13
N ALA A 217 18.97 -7.50 -5.41
CA ALA A 217 18.20 -8.50 -6.15
C ALA A 217 18.83 -9.91 -6.10
N GLY A 218 20.01 -10.02 -5.52
CA GLY A 218 20.73 -11.28 -5.33
C GLY A 218 22.18 -11.02 -4.95
N SER A 219 22.78 -11.93 -4.19
CA SER A 219 24.19 -11.91 -3.87
C SER A 219 24.81 -13.29 -4.05
N ALA A 220 26.02 -13.33 -4.60
CA ALA A 220 26.83 -14.53 -4.69
C ALA A 220 28.15 -14.27 -3.98
N MET A 221 28.37 -14.98 -2.88
CA MET A 221 29.56 -14.81 -2.04
C MET A 221 30.68 -15.76 -2.47
N GLY A 222 31.91 -15.26 -2.46
CA GLY A 222 33.11 -16.07 -2.69
C GLY A 222 33.19 -16.71 -4.08
N VAL A 223 32.50 -16.15 -5.09
CA VAL A 223 32.55 -16.63 -6.47
C VAL A 223 33.86 -16.29 -7.14
N LEU A 224 34.28 -17.11 -8.08
CA LEU A 224 35.45 -16.83 -8.89
C LEU A 224 35.17 -15.65 -9.80
N ALA A 225 35.93 -14.59 -9.65
CA ALA A 225 35.79 -13.37 -10.43
C ALA A 225 37.06 -13.10 -11.23
N VAL A 226 36.89 -12.65 -12.48
CA VAL A 226 37.93 -12.15 -13.36
C VAL A 226 37.61 -10.72 -13.79
N PRO A 227 38.59 -9.86 -13.96
CA PRO A 227 38.36 -8.52 -14.51
C PRO A 227 37.68 -8.61 -15.88
N ILE A 228 36.76 -7.69 -16.17
CA ILE A 228 36.04 -7.65 -17.44
C ILE A 228 36.96 -7.53 -18.64
N SER A 229 38.16 -6.97 -18.47
CA SER A 229 39.21 -6.87 -19.48
C SER A 229 39.88 -8.21 -19.85
N ALA A 230 39.64 -9.25 -19.04
CA ALA A 230 40.15 -10.59 -19.26
C ALA A 230 39.15 -11.50 -19.97
N VAL A 231 37.92 -11.02 -20.25
CA VAL A 231 36.85 -11.82 -20.87
C VAL A 231 36.62 -11.32 -22.29
N GLU A 232 36.78 -12.21 -23.27
CA GLU A 232 36.37 -11.97 -24.63
C GLU A 232 35.15 -12.81 -24.98
N GLY A 233 34.10 -12.21 -25.50
CA GLY A 233 32.92 -12.95 -25.84
C GLY A 233 31.82 -12.17 -26.53
N ARG A 234 30.84 -12.92 -27.05
CA ARG A 234 29.58 -12.40 -27.55
C ARG A 234 28.48 -12.85 -26.61
N TYR A 235 27.27 -12.28 -26.80
CA TYR A 235 26.10 -12.63 -25.99
C TYR A 235 25.99 -14.14 -25.73
N GLN A 236 25.97 -14.54 -24.46
CA GLN A 236 25.89 -15.90 -23.92
C GLN A 236 27.07 -16.87 -24.23
N SER A 237 28.14 -16.44 -24.85
CA SER A 237 29.34 -17.24 -25.00
C SER A 237 30.60 -16.39 -24.90
N GLY A 238 31.54 -16.79 -24.07
CA GLY A 238 32.81 -16.11 -23.85
C GLY A 238 33.93 -17.09 -23.51
N SER A 239 35.15 -16.66 -23.69
CA SER A 239 36.37 -17.33 -23.23
C SER A 239 37.16 -16.42 -22.30
N VAL A 240 37.95 -17.04 -21.44
CA VAL A 240 38.84 -16.37 -20.48
C VAL A 240 40.27 -16.72 -20.80
#